data_607426380166a289c5e1f83125c25fdc
#
_entry.id   607426380166a289c5e1f83125c25fdc
#
_cell.length_a   1.000
_cell.length_b   1.000
_cell.length_c   1.000
_cell.angle_alpha   90.00
_cell.angle_beta   90.00
_cell.angle_gamma   90.00
#
_symmetry.space_group_name_H-M   'P 1'
#
loop_
_entity.id
_entity.type
_entity.pdbx_description
1 polymer ?
#
loop_
_entity_poly.entity_id
_entity_poly.type
_entity_poly.pdbx_seq_one_letter_code
_entity_poly.pdbx_strand_id
1 'polypeptide(L)'
;CPHHMMIYANRLHSYKDLPIRIGEIAHDFRYESSGTLKGIERGRHFCQNDAHLFVTPEQIKDEISSVVDLIFSTYKDFGITNYRCVLSLRDPENKTKYHDDDEMWNKAENALRDVMNSLGIEYTEEIGEAAFYGPKLDVNVKPAVGNEITLSTCQLDFCLPAKFNLSYVDKDGEKKTPVVLHSCLLYTSPSPRD
;
A
#
# COMPACT_ATOMS: atom_id res chain seq x y z
N CYS A 1 5.54 2.47 -8.62
CA CYS A 1 4.22 3.18 -8.71
C CYS A 1 4.02 3.99 -9.98
N PRO A 2 4.89 4.95 -10.40
CA PRO A 2 4.60 5.84 -11.53
C PRO A 2 4.27 5.11 -12.83
N HIS A 3 4.90 4.00 -13.12
CA HIS A 3 4.68 3.22 -14.33
C HIS A 3 3.26 2.60 -14.39
N HIS A 4 2.72 2.10 -13.28
CA HIS A 4 1.33 1.63 -13.25
C HIS A 4 0.33 2.79 -13.41
N MET A 5 0.62 3.97 -12.86
CA MET A 5 -0.17 5.19 -13.12
C MET A 5 -0.20 5.53 -14.61
N MET A 6 0.96 5.45 -15.28
CA MET A 6 1.07 5.70 -16.71
C MET A 6 0.38 4.63 -17.56
N ILE A 7 0.43 3.37 -17.15
CA ILE A 7 -0.32 2.28 -17.80
C ILE A 7 -1.83 2.54 -17.71
N TYR A 8 -2.31 2.91 -16.51
CA TYR A 8 -3.71 3.29 -16.33
C TYR A 8 -4.09 4.48 -17.20
N ALA A 9 -3.27 5.53 -17.22
CA ALA A 9 -3.53 6.76 -17.98
C ALA A 9 -3.56 6.58 -19.51
N ASN A 10 -3.07 5.44 -20.04
CA ASN A 10 -2.94 5.20 -21.48
C ASN A 10 -4.28 5.02 -22.22
N ARG A 11 -5.38 4.86 -21.51
CA ARG A 11 -6.73 4.75 -22.08
C ARG A 11 -7.79 5.39 -21.19
N LEU A 12 -8.96 5.61 -21.77
CA LEU A 12 -10.13 6.06 -21.03
C LEU A 12 -10.74 4.87 -20.25
N HIS A 13 -11.20 5.16 -19.05
CA HIS A 13 -11.87 4.19 -18.18
C HIS A 13 -13.24 4.68 -17.77
N SER A 14 -14.15 3.74 -17.56
CA SER A 14 -15.45 3.99 -16.90
C SER A 14 -15.49 3.31 -15.53
N TYR A 15 -16.45 3.69 -14.72
CA TYR A 15 -16.67 3.06 -13.41
C TYR A 15 -16.89 1.53 -13.51
N LYS A 16 -17.35 1.03 -14.68
CA LYS A 16 -17.55 -0.40 -14.94
C LYS A 16 -16.25 -1.17 -15.13
N ASP A 17 -15.18 -0.47 -15.50
CA ASP A 17 -13.85 -1.08 -15.67
C ASP A 17 -13.15 -1.26 -14.32
N LEU A 18 -13.59 -0.53 -13.28
CA LEU A 18 -13.02 -0.58 -11.94
C LEU A 18 -13.66 -1.71 -11.10
N PRO A 19 -12.90 -2.41 -10.26
CA PRO A 19 -11.48 -2.18 -9.95
C PRO A 19 -10.52 -2.71 -11.02
N ILE A 20 -9.48 -1.93 -11.33
CA ILE A 20 -8.36 -2.40 -12.17
C ILE A 20 -7.19 -2.75 -11.26
N ARG A 21 -6.70 -3.98 -11.37
CA ARG A 21 -5.60 -4.50 -10.56
C ARG A 21 -4.41 -4.79 -11.46
N ILE A 22 -3.28 -4.13 -11.20
CA ILE A 22 -2.04 -4.32 -11.94
C ILE A 22 -0.99 -4.81 -10.94
N GLY A 23 -0.48 -6.03 -11.15
CA GLY A 23 0.55 -6.63 -10.30
C GLY A 23 1.81 -6.93 -11.08
N GLU A 24 2.95 -6.91 -10.40
CA GLU A 24 4.25 -7.26 -10.97
C GLU A 24 5.17 -7.88 -9.91
N ILE A 25 6.16 -8.62 -10.38
CA ILE A 25 7.34 -8.96 -9.59
C ILE A 25 8.38 -7.88 -9.90
N ALA A 26 8.40 -6.87 -9.05
CA ALA A 26 9.21 -5.67 -9.27
C ALA A 26 10.64 -5.87 -8.80
N HIS A 27 11.60 -5.42 -9.63
CA HIS A 27 12.99 -5.25 -9.22
C HIS A 27 13.20 -3.79 -8.83
N ASP A 28 13.35 -3.53 -7.54
CA ASP A 28 13.50 -2.19 -7.00
C ASP A 28 14.96 -1.88 -6.66
N PHE A 29 15.37 -0.66 -6.99
CA PHE A 29 16.70 -0.16 -6.70
C PHE A 29 16.58 1.11 -5.86
N ARG A 30 17.22 1.12 -4.68
CA ARG A 30 17.26 2.28 -3.80
C ARG A 30 18.71 2.63 -3.47
N TYR A 31 19.04 3.89 -3.60
CA TYR A 31 20.32 4.40 -3.13
C TYR A 31 20.28 4.55 -1.61
N GLU A 32 20.55 3.48 -0.91
CA GLU A 32 20.68 3.46 0.55
C GLU A 32 22.10 3.90 0.94
N SER A 33 22.20 4.68 2.03
CA SER A 33 23.51 5.00 2.59
C SER A 33 24.18 3.73 3.12
N SER A 34 25.50 3.66 3.07
CA SER A 34 26.25 2.47 3.50
C SER A 34 25.99 2.08 4.96
N GLY A 35 25.73 3.06 5.83
CA GLY A 35 25.41 2.80 7.25
C GLY A 35 24.02 2.21 7.50
N THR A 36 23.12 2.22 6.52
CA THR A 36 21.78 1.64 6.66
C THR A 36 21.65 0.23 6.08
N LEU A 37 22.69 -0.24 5.38
CA LEU A 37 22.69 -1.59 4.78
C LEU A 37 22.76 -2.67 5.87
N LYS A 38 21.94 -3.72 5.74
CA LYS A 38 21.85 -4.85 6.68
C LYS A 38 21.82 -6.19 5.94
N GLY A 39 22.84 -6.48 5.14
CA GLY A 39 22.92 -7.74 4.38
C GLY A 39 21.65 -7.99 3.56
N ILE A 40 21.01 -9.13 3.76
CA ILE A 40 19.79 -9.53 3.03
C ILE A 40 18.56 -8.71 3.46
N GLU A 41 18.52 -8.23 4.69
CA GLU A 41 17.34 -7.50 5.21
C GLU A 41 17.15 -6.11 4.54
N ARG A 42 18.26 -5.46 4.18
CA ARG A 42 18.23 -4.14 3.57
C ARG A 42 19.38 -3.95 2.59
N GLY A 43 19.14 -4.33 1.36
CA GLY A 43 20.05 -4.12 0.23
C GLY A 43 19.68 -2.88 -0.59
N ARG A 44 20.51 -2.57 -1.59
CA ARG A 44 20.22 -1.53 -2.60
C ARG A 44 19.40 -2.06 -3.77
N HIS A 45 19.31 -3.37 -3.91
CA HIS A 45 18.44 -4.06 -4.85
C HIS A 45 17.64 -5.11 -4.08
N PHE A 46 16.35 -5.16 -4.34
CA PHE A 46 15.43 -6.13 -3.76
C PHE A 46 14.25 -6.37 -4.71
N CYS A 47 13.52 -7.45 -4.48
CA CYS A 47 12.32 -7.75 -5.24
C CYS A 47 11.08 -7.51 -4.37
N GLN A 48 10.02 -7.04 -5.01
CA GLN A 48 8.71 -6.88 -4.39
C GLN A 48 7.66 -7.60 -5.22
N ASN A 49 6.75 -8.28 -4.55
CA ASN A 49 5.49 -8.69 -5.14
C ASN A 49 4.52 -7.51 -4.99
N ASP A 50 4.54 -6.59 -5.96
CA ASP A 50 3.89 -5.29 -5.90
C ASP A 50 2.63 -5.23 -6.76
N ALA A 51 1.62 -4.53 -6.29
CA ALA A 51 0.38 -4.33 -7.02
C ALA A 51 -0.21 -2.94 -6.76
N HIS A 52 -0.87 -2.40 -7.79
CA HIS A 52 -1.63 -1.16 -7.70
C HIS A 52 -3.06 -1.42 -8.14
N LEU A 53 -4.00 -1.13 -7.25
CA LEU A 53 -5.43 -1.33 -7.46
C LEU A 53 -6.08 0.05 -7.62
N PHE A 54 -6.64 0.29 -8.80
CA PHE A 54 -7.38 1.52 -9.11
C PHE A 54 -8.85 1.26 -8.84
N VAL A 55 -9.42 2.01 -7.92
CA VAL A 55 -10.76 1.74 -7.36
C VAL A 55 -11.62 2.99 -7.27
N THR A 56 -12.93 2.81 -7.21
CA THR A 56 -13.83 3.89 -6.76
C THR A 56 -13.79 3.98 -5.23
N PRO A 57 -14.22 5.11 -4.63
CA PRO A 57 -14.30 5.24 -3.17
C PRO A 57 -15.15 4.15 -2.49
N GLU A 58 -16.18 3.66 -3.18
CA GLU A 58 -17.09 2.62 -2.66
C GLU A 58 -16.43 1.24 -2.63
N GLN A 59 -15.44 1.00 -3.50
CA GLN A 59 -14.74 -0.29 -3.61
C GLN A 59 -13.58 -0.44 -2.63
N ILE A 60 -13.17 0.63 -1.95
CA ILE A 60 -11.99 0.65 -1.06
C ILE A 60 -12.06 -0.48 -0.04
N LYS A 61 -13.18 -0.62 0.65
CA LYS A 61 -13.35 -1.61 1.72
C LYS A 61 -13.16 -3.03 1.22
N ASP A 62 -13.82 -3.38 0.13
CA ASP A 62 -13.79 -4.74 -0.42
C ASP A 62 -12.39 -5.09 -0.97
N GLU A 63 -11.73 -4.13 -1.60
CA GLU A 63 -10.40 -4.34 -2.14
C GLU A 63 -9.32 -4.44 -1.04
N ILE A 64 -9.39 -3.62 0.01
CA ILE A 64 -8.49 -3.76 1.16
C ILE A 64 -8.72 -5.12 1.83
N SER A 65 -9.98 -5.54 2.01
CA SER A 65 -10.30 -6.84 2.59
C SER A 65 -9.68 -7.97 1.76
N SER A 66 -9.81 -7.91 0.43
CA SER A 66 -9.22 -8.89 -0.47
C SER A 66 -7.69 -8.94 -0.40
N VAL A 67 -7.04 -7.77 -0.27
CA VAL A 67 -5.57 -7.67 -0.09
C VAL A 67 -5.15 -8.30 1.24
N VAL A 68 -5.86 -8.00 2.31
CA VAL A 68 -5.57 -8.52 3.65
C VAL A 68 -5.76 -10.04 3.70
N ASP A 69 -6.83 -10.55 3.11
CA ASP A 69 -7.07 -12.00 2.99
C ASP A 69 -5.95 -12.69 2.19
N LEU A 70 -5.47 -12.07 1.11
CA LEU A 70 -4.36 -12.59 0.33
C LEU A 70 -3.06 -12.64 1.16
N ILE A 71 -2.77 -11.59 1.91
CA ILE A 71 -1.59 -11.53 2.80
C ILE A 71 -1.65 -12.67 3.81
N PHE A 72 -2.75 -12.83 4.52
CA PHE A 72 -2.86 -13.85 5.57
C PHE A 72 -2.93 -15.27 5.04
N SER A 73 -3.56 -15.50 3.89
CA SER A 73 -3.51 -16.82 3.24
C SER A 73 -2.09 -17.19 2.85
N THR A 74 -1.34 -16.24 2.29
CA THR A 74 0.07 -16.44 1.94
C THR A 74 0.92 -16.72 3.18
N TYR A 75 0.72 -15.98 4.28
CA TYR A 75 1.44 -16.21 5.52
C TYR A 75 1.18 -17.62 6.07
N LYS A 76 -0.06 -18.06 5.98
CA LYS A 76 -0.42 -19.43 6.36
C LYS A 76 0.33 -20.48 5.54
N ASP A 77 0.41 -20.27 4.21
CA ASP A 77 1.11 -21.19 3.30
C ASP A 77 2.62 -21.25 3.58
N PHE A 78 3.21 -20.14 3.99
CA PHE A 78 4.62 -20.06 4.40
C PHE A 78 4.87 -20.40 5.88
N GLY A 79 3.83 -20.70 6.66
CA GLY A 79 3.96 -20.99 8.09
C GLY A 79 4.36 -19.78 8.94
N ILE A 80 4.10 -18.55 8.46
CA ILE A 80 4.37 -17.32 9.20
C ILE A 80 3.23 -17.09 10.19
N THR A 81 3.50 -17.28 11.48
CA THR A 81 2.48 -17.18 12.54
C THR A 81 2.74 -16.03 13.52
N ASN A 82 3.96 -15.48 13.55
CA ASN A 82 4.35 -14.43 14.48
C ASN A 82 4.42 -13.09 13.74
N TYR A 83 3.27 -12.42 13.65
CA TYR A 83 3.15 -11.10 13.04
C TYR A 83 2.21 -10.20 13.85
N ARG A 84 2.36 -8.90 13.65
CA ARG A 84 1.43 -7.88 14.15
C ARG A 84 1.04 -6.92 13.03
N CYS A 85 -0.18 -6.42 13.10
CA CYS A 85 -0.67 -5.38 12.20
C CYS A 85 -0.47 -4.01 12.83
N VAL A 86 0.02 -3.08 12.03
CA VAL A 86 0.25 -1.69 12.42
C VAL A 86 -0.46 -0.77 11.44
N LEU A 87 -1.32 0.08 11.95
CA LEU A 87 -1.93 1.16 11.18
C LEU A 87 -1.08 2.42 11.34
N SER A 88 -0.33 2.73 10.30
CA SER A 88 0.56 3.89 10.25
C SER A 88 -0.21 5.11 9.80
N LEU A 89 -0.35 6.08 10.71
CA LEU A 89 -1.13 7.29 10.55
C LEU A 89 -0.23 8.50 10.35
N ARG A 90 -0.78 9.59 9.80
CA ARG A 90 -0.06 10.87 9.74
C ARG A 90 0.14 11.44 11.14
N ASP A 91 1.14 12.32 11.24
CA ASP A 91 1.24 13.30 12.32
C ASP A 91 0.59 14.61 11.85
N PRO A 92 -0.56 15.02 12.39
CA PRO A 92 -1.27 16.23 11.96
C PRO A 92 -0.45 17.53 12.13
N GLU A 93 0.52 17.53 13.04
CA GLU A 93 1.39 18.68 13.29
C GLU A 93 2.50 18.81 12.23
N ASN A 94 2.82 17.73 11.50
CA ASN A 94 3.89 17.70 10.53
C ASN A 94 3.40 17.97 9.10
N LYS A 95 3.02 19.21 8.83
CA LYS A 95 2.51 19.67 7.51
C LYS A 95 3.57 19.70 6.40
N THR A 96 4.84 19.50 6.72
CA THR A 96 5.92 19.47 5.73
C THR A 96 6.10 18.09 5.11
N LYS A 97 5.81 17.02 5.86
CA LYS A 97 5.92 15.63 5.40
C LYS A 97 4.67 15.18 4.64
N TYR A 98 3.49 15.57 5.11
CA TYR A 98 2.21 15.06 4.63
C TYR A 98 1.50 16.05 3.71
N HIS A 99 0.73 15.52 2.78
CA HIS A 99 -0.12 16.34 1.92
C HIS A 99 -1.14 17.11 2.77
N ASP A 100 -1.28 18.43 2.53
CA ASP A 100 -2.13 19.32 3.35
C ASP A 100 -3.59 19.22 2.89
N ASP A 101 -4.27 18.17 3.33
CA ASP A 101 -5.71 17.93 3.13
C ASP A 101 -6.26 17.08 4.29
N ASP A 102 -6.69 17.75 5.35
CA ASP A 102 -7.16 17.11 6.57
C ASP A 102 -8.40 16.24 6.36
N GLU A 103 -9.32 16.66 5.50
CA GLU A 103 -10.56 15.92 5.23
C GLU A 103 -10.25 14.57 4.55
N MET A 104 -9.40 14.62 3.55
CA MET A 104 -8.94 13.43 2.82
C MET A 104 -8.22 12.44 3.75
N TRP A 105 -7.31 12.95 4.60
CA TRP A 105 -6.60 12.11 5.56
C TRP A 105 -7.53 11.43 6.55
N ASN A 106 -8.44 12.19 7.15
CA ASN A 106 -9.42 11.64 8.09
C ASN A 106 -10.28 10.55 7.43
N LYS A 107 -10.71 10.79 6.19
CA LYS A 107 -11.48 9.80 5.42
C LYS A 107 -10.67 8.53 5.15
N ALA A 108 -9.41 8.68 4.75
CA ALA A 108 -8.52 7.56 4.45
C ALA A 108 -8.18 6.73 5.69
N GLU A 109 -7.81 7.38 6.78
CA GLU A 109 -7.49 6.73 8.05
C GLU A 109 -8.70 5.99 8.63
N ASN A 110 -9.89 6.61 8.60
CA ASN A 110 -11.11 5.97 9.06
C ASN A 110 -11.50 4.77 8.17
N ALA A 111 -11.32 4.87 6.86
CA ALA A 111 -11.60 3.75 5.96
C ALA A 111 -10.73 2.52 6.31
N LEU A 112 -9.45 2.71 6.62
CA LEU A 112 -8.58 1.61 7.08
C LEU A 112 -9.00 1.06 8.44
N ARG A 113 -9.33 1.93 9.42
CA ARG A 113 -9.84 1.49 10.73
C ARG A 113 -11.11 0.66 10.60
N ASP A 114 -12.05 1.12 9.78
CA ASP A 114 -13.32 0.44 9.56
C ASP A 114 -13.12 -0.95 8.95
N VAL A 115 -12.19 -1.08 8.01
CA VAL A 115 -11.85 -2.39 7.44
C VAL A 115 -11.26 -3.31 8.49
N MET A 116 -10.23 -2.87 9.22
CA MET A 116 -9.57 -3.68 10.25
C MET A 116 -10.55 -4.15 11.31
N ASN A 117 -11.41 -3.25 11.79
CA ASN A 117 -12.45 -3.54 12.77
C ASN A 117 -13.49 -4.54 12.20
N SER A 118 -13.88 -4.37 10.94
CA SER A 118 -14.87 -5.26 10.29
C SER A 118 -14.36 -6.68 10.07
N LEU A 119 -13.05 -6.83 9.89
CA LEU A 119 -12.37 -8.12 9.76
C LEU A 119 -12.01 -8.75 11.11
N GLY A 120 -12.18 -8.00 12.21
CA GLY A 120 -11.81 -8.47 13.56
C GLY A 120 -10.31 -8.63 13.76
N ILE A 121 -9.49 -7.87 13.01
CA ILE A 121 -8.04 -7.94 13.07
C ILE A 121 -7.55 -6.97 14.14
N GLU A 122 -6.78 -7.51 15.10
CA GLU A 122 -6.10 -6.68 16.10
C GLU A 122 -4.96 -5.90 15.45
N TYR A 123 -4.87 -4.61 15.75
CA TYR A 123 -3.82 -3.71 15.26
C TYR A 123 -3.42 -2.67 16.29
N THR A 124 -2.25 -2.10 16.10
CA THR A 124 -1.76 -0.92 16.84
C THR A 124 -1.70 0.27 15.91
N GLU A 125 -1.91 1.48 16.44
CA GLU A 125 -1.75 2.72 15.67
C GLU A 125 -0.40 3.36 15.96
N GLU A 126 0.33 3.76 14.92
CA GLU A 126 1.60 4.46 15.00
C GLU A 126 1.48 5.81 14.26
N ILE A 127 1.52 6.90 15.02
CA ILE A 127 1.40 8.26 14.49
C ILE A 127 2.76 8.71 13.94
N GLY A 128 2.75 9.35 12.76
CA GLY A 128 3.96 9.87 12.13
C GLY A 128 4.62 8.88 11.15
N GLU A 129 4.15 7.63 11.08
CA GLU A 129 4.74 6.57 10.25
C GLU A 129 4.04 6.38 8.90
N ALA A 130 2.96 7.12 8.61
CA ALA A 130 2.31 7.10 7.31
C ALA A 130 3.23 7.54 6.17
N ALA A 131 2.91 7.09 4.95
CA ALA A 131 3.49 7.65 3.74
C ALA A 131 3.03 9.10 3.53
N PHE A 132 3.77 9.90 2.78
CA PHE A 132 3.39 11.30 2.54
C PHE A 132 2.07 11.46 1.75
N TYR A 133 1.65 10.42 1.05
CA TYR A 133 0.48 10.38 0.16
C TYR A 133 -0.73 9.66 0.75
N GLY A 134 -0.60 9.04 1.91
CA GLY A 134 -1.72 8.36 2.56
C GLY A 134 -1.33 7.44 3.71
N PRO A 135 -2.32 7.00 4.49
CA PRO A 135 -2.11 6.04 5.57
C PRO A 135 -1.84 4.64 5.02
N LYS A 136 -1.23 3.80 5.84
CA LYS A 136 -0.88 2.43 5.46
C LYS A 136 -1.13 1.43 6.57
N LEU A 137 -1.51 0.24 6.17
CA LEU A 137 -1.48 -0.95 6.98
C LEU A 137 -0.15 -1.67 6.72
N ASP A 138 0.65 -1.82 7.75
CA ASP A 138 1.89 -2.59 7.73
C ASP A 138 1.67 -3.91 8.48
N VAL A 139 2.13 -5.01 7.90
CA VAL A 139 2.19 -6.29 8.60
C VAL A 139 3.64 -6.60 8.92
N ASN A 140 3.96 -6.47 10.20
CA ASN A 140 5.29 -6.65 10.73
C ASN A 140 5.47 -8.08 11.22
N VAL A 141 6.57 -8.69 10.82
CA VAL A 141 6.92 -10.07 11.19
C VAL A 141 8.18 -10.03 12.02
N LYS A 142 8.20 -10.83 13.08
CA LYS A 142 9.40 -11.04 13.86
C LYS A 142 10.12 -12.30 13.39
N PRO A 143 11.26 -12.17 12.69
CA PRO A 143 12.05 -13.32 12.26
C PRO A 143 12.67 -14.04 13.46
N ALA A 144 13.17 -15.25 13.24
CA ALA A 144 13.86 -16.03 14.27
C ALA A 144 15.13 -15.34 14.78
N VAL A 145 15.78 -14.54 13.94
CA VAL A 145 16.97 -13.75 14.27
C VAL A 145 16.80 -12.34 13.71
N GLY A 146 17.15 -11.34 14.50
CA GLY A 146 17.07 -9.94 14.08
C GLY A 146 15.90 -9.17 14.69
N ASN A 147 15.68 -7.99 14.16
CA ASN A 147 14.59 -7.10 14.56
C ASN A 147 13.31 -7.41 13.78
N GLU A 148 12.19 -6.90 14.28
CA GLU A 148 10.94 -6.89 13.56
C GLU A 148 11.09 -6.15 12.21
N ILE A 149 10.51 -6.71 11.15
CA ILE A 149 10.54 -6.17 9.79
C ILE A 149 9.14 -6.08 9.23
N THR A 150 8.86 -5.05 8.44
CA THR A 150 7.64 -4.98 7.65
C THR A 150 7.78 -5.92 6.45
N LEU A 151 6.92 -6.92 6.39
CA LEU A 151 6.95 -7.92 5.31
C LEU A 151 5.90 -7.65 4.24
N SER A 152 4.74 -7.14 4.64
CA SER A 152 3.65 -6.79 3.72
C SER A 152 3.07 -5.43 4.05
N THR A 153 2.55 -4.74 3.04
CA THR A 153 1.89 -3.44 3.22
C THR A 153 0.66 -3.30 2.35
N CYS A 154 -0.32 -2.53 2.83
CA CYS A 154 -1.42 -2.02 2.02
C CYS A 154 -1.56 -0.52 2.31
N GLN A 155 -1.39 0.31 1.30
CA GLN A 155 -1.35 1.77 1.44
C GLN A 155 -2.47 2.40 0.62
N LEU A 156 -3.15 3.37 1.21
CA LEU A 156 -4.23 4.10 0.54
C LEU A 156 -3.69 5.43 0.02
N ASP A 157 -3.87 5.68 -1.28
CA ASP A 157 -3.31 6.85 -1.96
C ASP A 157 -4.42 7.67 -2.63
N PHE A 158 -4.63 8.87 -2.11
CA PHE A 158 -5.55 9.86 -2.68
C PHE A 158 -4.82 11.00 -3.39
N CYS A 159 -3.49 11.08 -3.24
CA CYS A 159 -2.69 12.21 -3.67
C CYS A 159 -2.11 12.01 -5.08
N LEU A 160 -1.44 10.87 -5.31
CA LEU A 160 -0.76 10.63 -6.58
C LEU A 160 -1.71 10.50 -7.78
N PRO A 161 -2.89 9.86 -7.67
CA PRO A 161 -3.83 9.81 -8.79
C PRO A 161 -4.18 11.19 -9.35
N ALA A 162 -4.42 12.17 -8.48
CA ALA A 162 -4.68 13.55 -8.89
C ALA A 162 -3.46 14.20 -9.56
N LYS A 163 -2.25 13.99 -9.01
CA LYS A 163 -0.99 14.51 -9.58
C LYS A 163 -0.69 13.93 -10.97
N PHE A 164 -1.09 12.69 -11.24
CA PHE A 164 -0.97 12.04 -12.54
C PHE A 164 -2.16 12.31 -13.47
N ASN A 165 -3.13 13.14 -13.04
CA ASN A 165 -4.36 13.44 -13.79
C ASN A 165 -5.14 12.18 -14.19
N LEU A 166 -5.16 11.16 -13.33
CA LEU A 166 -5.92 9.95 -13.56
C LEU A 166 -7.41 10.23 -13.46
N SER A 167 -8.20 9.64 -14.33
CA SER A 167 -9.65 9.80 -14.30
C SER A 167 -10.38 8.56 -14.80
N TYR A 168 -11.63 8.43 -14.36
CA TYR A 168 -12.63 7.54 -14.92
C TYR A 168 -13.94 8.30 -15.10
N VAL A 169 -14.81 7.84 -15.98
CA VAL A 169 -16.17 8.37 -16.15
C VAL A 169 -17.09 7.60 -15.21
N ASP A 170 -17.73 8.30 -14.29
CA ASP A 170 -18.69 7.72 -13.35
C ASP A 170 -20.06 7.51 -14.00
N LYS A 171 -20.97 6.86 -13.29
CA LYS A 171 -22.34 6.52 -13.74
C LYS A 171 -23.19 7.75 -14.13
N ASP A 172 -22.87 8.91 -13.58
CA ASP A 172 -23.49 10.20 -13.87
C ASP A 172 -22.87 10.91 -15.10
N GLY A 173 -21.84 10.32 -15.73
CA GLY A 173 -21.12 10.89 -16.87
C GLY A 173 -20.01 11.86 -16.49
N GLU A 174 -19.82 12.12 -15.21
CA GLU A 174 -18.75 13.00 -14.73
C GLU A 174 -17.41 12.30 -14.66
N LYS A 175 -16.33 13.06 -14.86
CA LYS A 175 -14.97 12.58 -14.63
C LYS A 175 -14.61 12.68 -13.17
N LYS A 176 -14.20 11.54 -12.59
CA LYS A 176 -13.74 11.45 -11.20
C LYS A 176 -12.32 10.87 -11.15
N THR A 177 -11.58 11.24 -10.11
CA THR A 177 -10.26 10.69 -9.85
C THR A 177 -10.39 9.36 -9.10
N PRO A 178 -9.75 8.27 -9.55
CA PRO A 178 -9.75 7.01 -8.80
C PRO A 178 -8.91 7.14 -7.54
N VAL A 179 -9.21 6.27 -6.57
CA VAL A 179 -8.32 6.01 -5.44
C VAL A 179 -7.37 4.88 -5.83
N VAL A 180 -6.14 4.91 -5.35
CA VAL A 180 -5.17 3.83 -5.60
C VAL A 180 -4.78 3.16 -4.30
N LEU A 181 -4.86 1.84 -4.29
CA LEU A 181 -4.27 1.01 -3.25
C LEU A 181 -2.91 0.52 -3.75
N HIS A 182 -1.87 0.79 -2.98
CA HIS A 182 -0.55 0.19 -3.19
C HIS A 182 -0.45 -1.02 -2.26
N SER A 183 -0.28 -2.19 -2.83
CA SER A 183 -0.15 -3.43 -2.08
C SER A 183 1.18 -4.08 -2.38
N CYS A 184 1.98 -4.29 -1.36
CA CYS A 184 3.14 -5.17 -1.44
C CYS A 184 2.85 -6.40 -0.60
N LEU A 185 2.77 -7.55 -1.27
CA LEU A 185 2.50 -8.81 -0.60
C LEU A 185 3.73 -9.30 0.17
N LEU A 186 4.89 -9.29 -0.47
CA LEU A 186 6.14 -9.73 0.13
C LEU A 186 7.32 -8.90 -0.37
N TYR A 187 8.22 -8.55 0.56
CA TYR A 187 9.56 -8.07 0.24
C TYR A 187 10.52 -9.28 0.24
N THR A 188 11.26 -9.44 -0.84
CA THR A 188 12.22 -10.53 -0.98
C THR A 188 13.58 -9.98 -1.40
N SER A 189 14.66 -10.66 -0.97
CA SER A 189 15.97 -10.38 -1.55
C SER A 189 16.01 -10.87 -3.00
N PRO A 190 16.87 -10.28 -3.86
CA PRO A 190 17.10 -10.82 -5.18
C PRO A 190 17.64 -12.25 -5.09
N SER A 191 17.32 -13.06 -6.09
CA SER A 191 17.88 -14.41 -6.18
C SER A 191 19.41 -14.33 -6.22
N PRO A 192 20.15 -15.27 -5.58
CA PRO A 192 21.60 -15.34 -5.71
C PRO A 192 22.11 -15.57 -7.15
N ARG A 193 21.18 -15.80 -8.08
CA ARG A 193 21.47 -16.03 -9.50
C ARG A 193 21.20 -14.80 -10.38
N ASP A 194 20.67 -13.72 -9.81
CA ASP A 194 20.33 -12.48 -10.52
C ASP A 194 21.48 -11.47 -10.46
#